data_0390a400b30be26e077dc3261dcdbef4
#
_entry.id   0390a400b30be26e077dc3261dcdbef4
#
_cell.length_a   1.000
_cell.length_b   1.000
_cell.length_c   1.000
_cell.angle_alpha   90.00
_cell.angle_beta   90.00
_cell.angle_gamma   90.00
#
_symmetry.space_group_name_H-M   'P 1'
#
loop_
_entity.id
_entity.type
_entity.pdbx_description
1 polymer ?
#
loop_
_entity_poly.entity_id
_entity_poly.type
_entity_poly.pdbx_seq_one_letter_code
_entity_poly.pdbx_strand_id
1 'polypeptide(L)'
;MKLNPIHRRTALKQLGLSSLSLPVLSQSSSLFAKDAKNAAPKQRLIVMFSPNGTIPDQFWPEKIGEDFEHKTILKPLEPFHDQMLVLRNLHNKVRGDGDNHMRGMSCLLTGIELFPGNVMGGGNTPSGWPKGISIDREICNHLQSQEETRTRFGALHFGVGVQDTADPWTRMSYDGPNQPVTPLADPYDAYRKLYGNVREKKQVRSVLEDLRGDLNKVANQLPESDRKLLIEHTQLVNRMDQEYANGSSLSNLTAKPPELPEGLRNQNDNLPQLGRLQIDMLVNSFVNDFARVATLQYTKSVGQAKMRSEERRVGKECRSRWSPYH
;
A
#
# COMPACT_ATOMS: atom_id res chain seq x y z
N MET A 1 -5.89 36.68 21.48
CA MET A 1 -4.67 35.96 21.91
C MET A 1 -3.94 35.50 20.64
N LYS A 2 -2.77 36.09 20.29
CA LYS A 2 -2.05 35.75 19.06
C LYS A 2 -1.23 34.47 19.31
N LEU A 3 -1.56 33.38 18.64
CA LEU A 3 -0.78 32.17 18.67
C LEU A 3 0.51 32.38 17.87
N ASN A 4 1.65 32.27 18.52
CA ASN A 4 2.96 32.30 17.86
C ASN A 4 3.11 31.10 16.92
N PRO A 5 3.61 31.28 15.68
CA PRO A 5 3.84 30.18 14.76
C PRO A 5 4.97 29.30 15.30
N ILE A 6 4.64 28.04 15.58
CA ILE A 6 5.65 27.04 15.95
C ILE A 6 6.54 26.81 14.73
N HIS A 7 7.84 27.12 14.87
CA HIS A 7 8.82 26.92 13.80
C HIS A 7 8.88 25.44 13.40
N ARG A 8 8.82 25.15 12.09
CA ARG A 8 8.89 23.79 11.50
C ARG A 8 10.02 22.93 12.05
N ARG A 9 11.17 23.53 12.37
CA ARG A 9 12.31 22.84 13.00
C ARG A 9 12.05 22.38 14.43
N THR A 10 11.21 23.08 15.19
CA THR A 10 10.85 22.72 16.57
C THR A 10 9.84 21.56 16.56
N ALA A 11 8.88 21.58 15.64
CA ALA A 11 7.94 20.48 15.45
C ALA A 11 8.66 19.19 15.01
N LEU A 12 9.62 19.28 14.08
CA LEU A 12 10.43 18.14 13.65
C LEU A 12 11.35 17.61 14.74
N LYS A 13 11.90 18.48 15.59
CA LYS A 13 12.69 18.05 16.76
C LYS A 13 11.81 17.40 17.83
N GLN A 14 10.60 17.85 18.04
CA GLN A 14 9.65 17.21 18.95
C GLN A 14 9.15 15.86 18.41
N LEU A 15 8.94 15.73 17.11
CA LEU A 15 8.65 14.45 16.46
C LEU A 15 9.85 13.50 16.45
N GLY A 16 11.07 14.02 16.35
CA GLY A 16 12.31 13.22 16.39
C GLY A 16 12.77 12.81 17.79
N LEU A 17 12.38 13.56 18.83
CA LEU A 17 12.69 13.22 20.23
C LEU A 17 11.63 12.31 20.87
N SER A 18 10.48 12.14 20.25
CA SER A 18 9.45 11.20 20.68
C SER A 18 9.63 9.76 20.14
N SER A 19 10.82 9.42 19.64
CA SER A 19 11.20 8.01 19.40
C SER A 19 11.15 7.13 20.67
N LEU A 20 10.88 7.74 21.84
CA LEU A 20 10.72 7.07 23.14
C LEU A 20 9.26 6.92 23.57
N SER A 21 8.27 7.35 22.80
CA SER A 21 6.87 7.30 23.23
C SER A 21 5.89 6.88 22.13
N LEU A 22 6.05 5.65 21.62
CA LEU A 22 4.97 4.92 20.99
C LEU A 22 4.58 3.69 21.84
N PRO A 23 4.00 3.88 23.04
CA PRO A 23 3.45 2.74 23.79
C PRO A 23 2.06 2.32 23.30
N VAL A 24 1.50 2.99 22.28
CA VAL A 24 0.09 2.83 21.90
C VAL A 24 -0.21 1.53 21.14
N LEU A 25 0.78 0.91 20.53
CA LEU A 25 0.60 -0.42 19.91
C LEU A 25 0.85 -1.60 20.86
N SER A 26 1.31 -1.35 22.09
CA SER A 26 1.66 -2.43 23.02
C SER A 26 0.47 -3.01 23.79
N GLN A 27 -0.65 -2.31 23.89
CA GLN A 27 -1.79 -2.79 24.69
C GLN A 27 -2.76 -3.69 23.92
N SER A 28 -2.79 -3.62 22.59
CA SER A 28 -3.63 -4.53 21.79
C SER A 28 -3.03 -5.94 21.61
N SER A 29 -1.76 -6.13 21.92
CA SER A 29 -1.11 -7.44 21.81
C SER A 29 -1.47 -8.43 22.95
N SER A 30 -2.08 -7.97 24.03
CA SER A 30 -2.45 -8.83 25.18
C SER A 30 -3.64 -9.76 24.91
N LEU A 31 -4.40 -9.53 23.85
CA LEU A 31 -5.57 -10.37 23.50
C LEU A 31 -5.21 -11.64 22.72
N PHE A 32 -3.98 -11.75 22.17
CA PHE A 32 -3.60 -12.84 21.27
C PHE A 32 -2.31 -13.60 21.65
N ALA A 33 -1.64 -13.25 22.74
CA ALA A 33 -0.38 -13.90 23.12
C ALA A 33 -0.39 -14.39 24.56
N LYS A 34 -0.72 -15.65 24.76
CA LYS A 34 -0.61 -16.32 26.07
C LYS A 34 0.81 -16.79 26.42
N ASP A 35 1.79 -16.79 25.52
CA ASP A 35 3.10 -17.39 25.73
C ASP A 35 4.36 -16.61 25.28
N ALA A 36 4.26 -15.29 25.08
CA ALA A 36 5.45 -14.50 24.76
C ALA A 36 5.77 -13.48 25.85
N LYS A 37 6.18 -13.93 27.02
CA LYS A 37 6.35 -13.07 28.22
C LYS A 37 7.50 -12.06 28.15
N ASN A 38 8.40 -12.06 27.14
CA ASN A 38 9.56 -11.13 27.10
C ASN A 38 10.00 -10.63 25.71
N ALA A 39 9.24 -10.83 24.63
CA ALA A 39 9.63 -10.29 23.34
C ALA A 39 9.04 -8.90 23.15
N ALA A 40 9.85 -7.92 22.74
CA ALA A 40 9.37 -6.60 22.34
C ALA A 40 8.29 -6.73 21.23
N PRO A 41 7.22 -5.92 21.28
CA PRO A 41 6.14 -6.01 20.28
C PRO A 41 6.68 -5.76 18.88
N LYS A 42 6.36 -6.66 17.96
CA LYS A 42 6.77 -6.54 16.56
C LYS A 42 6.09 -5.34 15.91
N GLN A 43 6.88 -4.39 15.42
CA GLN A 43 6.36 -3.24 14.69
C GLN A 43 5.83 -3.67 13.32
N ARG A 44 4.71 -3.09 12.91
CA ARG A 44 4.06 -3.33 11.62
C ARG A 44 3.56 -2.01 11.04
N LEU A 45 3.70 -1.87 9.74
CA LEU A 45 3.21 -0.72 8.99
C LEU A 45 2.11 -1.17 8.02
N ILE A 46 0.96 -0.51 8.08
CA ILE A 46 -0.10 -0.63 7.07
C ILE A 46 -0.39 0.74 6.49
N VAL A 47 -0.39 0.84 5.16
CA VAL A 47 -0.91 2.01 4.45
C VAL A 47 -2.17 1.62 3.72
N MET A 48 -3.30 2.18 4.13
CA MET A 48 -4.59 1.99 3.45
C MET A 48 -4.94 3.27 2.68
N PHE A 49 -5.24 3.11 1.41
CA PHE A 49 -5.56 4.23 0.53
C PHE A 49 -6.87 4.00 -0.21
N SER A 50 -7.78 4.97 -0.11
CA SER A 50 -8.97 5.07 -0.95
C SER A 50 -8.95 6.38 -1.72
N PRO A 51 -9.08 6.36 -3.05
CA PRO A 51 -9.12 7.55 -3.87
C PRO A 51 -10.47 8.28 -3.77
N ASN A 52 -10.60 9.38 -4.52
CA ASN A 52 -11.79 10.21 -4.66
C ASN A 52 -12.08 11.14 -3.47
N GLY A 53 -11.14 11.26 -2.52
CA GLY A 53 -11.25 12.18 -1.40
C GLY A 53 -12.30 11.77 -0.37
N THR A 54 -12.81 12.76 0.36
CA THR A 54 -13.83 12.59 1.40
C THR A 54 -14.78 13.78 1.38
N ILE A 55 -15.93 13.65 2.04
CA ILE A 55 -16.89 14.74 2.24
C ILE A 55 -16.44 15.52 3.48
N PRO A 56 -15.93 16.76 3.35
CA PRO A 56 -15.30 17.48 4.45
C PRO A 56 -16.18 17.59 5.70
N ASP A 57 -17.44 17.98 5.52
CA ASP A 57 -18.38 18.20 6.60
C ASP A 57 -18.81 16.93 7.34
N GLN A 58 -18.62 15.76 6.73
CA GLN A 58 -18.91 14.44 7.30
C GLN A 58 -17.67 13.72 7.84
N PHE A 59 -16.48 14.25 7.55
CA PHE A 59 -15.21 13.63 7.90
C PHE A 59 -14.48 14.41 9.00
N TRP A 60 -14.21 15.72 8.74
CA TRP A 60 -13.34 16.50 9.61
C TRP A 60 -14.03 16.91 10.90
N PRO A 61 -13.45 16.60 12.07
CA PRO A 61 -13.90 17.16 13.33
C PRO A 61 -13.88 18.69 13.33
N GLU A 62 -14.78 19.31 14.08
CA GLU A 62 -14.81 20.77 14.22
C GLU A 62 -13.76 21.27 15.20
N LYS A 63 -13.57 20.52 16.30
CA LYS A 63 -12.58 20.83 17.33
C LYS A 63 -11.20 20.29 16.96
N ILE A 64 -10.18 20.97 17.38
CA ILE A 64 -8.77 20.58 17.29
C ILE A 64 -8.30 20.18 18.69
N GLY A 65 -7.46 19.16 18.78
CA GLY A 65 -6.92 18.63 20.03
C GLY A 65 -7.47 17.24 20.33
N GLU A 66 -7.49 16.86 21.60
CA GLU A 66 -7.86 15.52 22.01
C GLU A 66 -9.39 15.33 22.15
N ASP A 67 -10.11 16.42 22.50
CA ASP A 67 -11.57 16.38 22.74
C ASP A 67 -12.40 16.65 21.47
N PHE A 68 -12.16 15.91 20.39
CA PHE A 68 -12.96 16.02 19.18
C PHE A 68 -14.05 14.95 19.09
N GLU A 69 -15.15 15.31 18.42
CA GLU A 69 -16.23 14.37 18.14
C GLU A 69 -16.08 13.79 16.74
N HIS A 70 -16.29 12.47 16.61
CA HIS A 70 -16.26 11.80 15.33
C HIS A 70 -17.47 12.16 14.48
N LYS A 71 -17.22 12.68 13.28
CA LYS A 71 -18.27 12.87 12.27
C LYS A 71 -18.70 11.51 11.69
N THR A 72 -19.74 11.50 10.89
CA THR A 72 -20.39 10.29 10.35
C THR A 72 -19.41 9.28 9.76
N ILE A 73 -18.42 9.75 8.97
CA ILE A 73 -17.46 8.87 8.28
C ILE A 73 -16.46 8.26 9.27
N LEU A 74 -16.04 9.00 10.29
CA LEU A 74 -15.11 8.52 11.32
C LEU A 74 -15.82 7.81 12.50
N LYS A 75 -17.15 7.87 12.59
CA LYS A 75 -17.93 7.28 13.70
C LYS A 75 -17.61 5.80 13.97
N PRO A 76 -17.40 4.94 12.96
CA PRO A 76 -17.01 3.54 13.20
C PRO A 76 -15.67 3.37 13.91
N LEU A 77 -14.81 4.40 13.92
CA LEU A 77 -13.50 4.40 14.57
C LEU A 77 -13.52 4.99 15.98
N GLU A 78 -14.68 5.44 16.48
CA GLU A 78 -14.85 6.01 17.83
C GLU A 78 -14.28 5.12 18.95
N PRO A 79 -14.41 3.77 18.91
CA PRO A 79 -13.78 2.89 19.91
C PRO A 79 -12.25 2.97 19.98
N PHE A 80 -11.62 3.58 18.98
CA PHE A 80 -10.16 3.75 18.87
C PHE A 80 -9.72 5.20 19.04
N HIS A 81 -10.59 6.07 19.56
CA HIS A 81 -10.37 7.52 19.68
C HIS A 81 -8.98 7.86 20.24
N ASP A 82 -8.62 7.27 21.39
CA ASP A 82 -7.34 7.51 22.07
C ASP A 82 -6.11 6.97 21.32
N GLN A 83 -6.33 6.24 20.24
CA GLN A 83 -5.30 5.66 19.38
C GLN A 83 -5.27 6.31 17.99
N MET A 84 -6.04 7.38 17.78
CA MET A 84 -6.19 8.03 16.49
C MET A 84 -5.52 9.39 16.45
N LEU A 85 -4.97 9.71 15.28
CA LEU A 85 -4.54 11.04 14.92
C LEU A 85 -5.20 11.44 13.60
N VAL A 86 -6.11 12.41 13.64
CA VAL A 86 -6.79 12.93 12.45
C VAL A 86 -6.05 14.16 11.94
N LEU A 87 -5.39 14.05 10.78
CA LEU A 87 -4.58 15.11 10.20
C LEU A 87 -5.34 15.82 9.08
N ARG A 88 -5.49 17.13 9.17
CA ARG A 88 -6.10 17.99 8.16
C ARG A 88 -5.04 18.84 7.46
N ASN A 89 -5.30 19.23 6.20
CA ASN A 89 -4.44 20.08 5.39
C ASN A 89 -3.07 19.48 5.03
N LEU A 90 -2.92 18.16 5.11
CA LEU A 90 -1.80 17.45 4.50
C LEU A 90 -2.10 17.19 3.02
N HIS A 91 -1.19 17.57 2.15
CA HIS A 91 -1.32 17.34 0.72
C HIS A 91 0.04 17.17 0.06
N ASN A 92 0.04 16.39 -1.01
CA ASN A 92 1.19 16.22 -1.86
C ASN A 92 1.40 17.52 -2.69
N LYS A 93 2.61 18.09 -2.61
CA LYS A 93 3.00 19.30 -3.36
C LYS A 93 3.77 19.02 -4.64
N VAL A 94 3.96 17.76 -5.00
CA VAL A 94 4.68 17.38 -6.22
C VAL A 94 3.98 17.98 -7.43
N ARG A 95 4.79 18.51 -8.35
CA ARG A 95 4.39 19.12 -9.64
C ARG A 95 5.16 18.43 -10.76
N GLY A 96 5.05 18.89 -11.99
CA GLY A 96 5.72 18.33 -13.16
C GLY A 96 4.79 17.48 -14.01
N ASP A 97 5.32 16.47 -14.67
CA ASP A 97 4.63 15.63 -15.64
C ASP A 97 3.38 14.93 -15.08
N GLY A 98 2.46 14.58 -15.96
CA GLY A 98 1.20 13.94 -15.64
C GLY A 98 0.11 14.88 -15.11
N ASP A 99 -1.11 14.39 -15.03
CA ASP A 99 -2.23 15.10 -14.44
C ASP A 99 -2.27 14.97 -12.90
N ASN A 100 -3.22 15.65 -12.27
CA ASN A 100 -3.38 15.64 -10.82
C ASN A 100 -3.69 14.24 -10.27
N HIS A 101 -4.38 13.39 -11.03
CA HIS A 101 -4.73 12.03 -10.61
C HIS A 101 -3.51 11.10 -10.68
N MET A 102 -2.69 11.24 -11.73
CA MET A 102 -1.43 10.51 -11.86
C MET A 102 -0.48 10.85 -10.71
N ARG A 103 -0.27 12.15 -10.46
CA ARG A 103 0.56 12.61 -9.33
C ARG A 103 -0.03 12.25 -7.97
N GLY A 104 -1.35 12.38 -7.83
CA GLY A 104 -2.05 12.04 -6.58
C GLY A 104 -1.88 10.58 -6.18
N MET A 105 -1.80 9.68 -7.15
CA MET A 105 -1.61 8.25 -6.91
C MET A 105 -0.14 7.87 -6.83
N SER A 106 0.60 8.12 -7.90
CA SER A 106 1.98 7.67 -8.03
C SER A 106 2.95 8.39 -7.13
N CYS A 107 2.70 9.68 -6.80
CA CYS A 107 3.56 10.43 -5.90
C CYS A 107 3.09 10.38 -4.43
N LEU A 108 2.04 9.62 -4.11
CA LEU A 108 1.50 9.53 -2.76
C LEU A 108 2.54 9.06 -1.75
N LEU A 109 3.19 7.95 -2.03
CA LEU A 109 4.17 7.33 -1.13
C LEU A 109 5.62 7.58 -1.54
N THR A 110 5.85 8.11 -2.75
CA THR A 110 7.21 8.46 -3.20
C THR A 110 7.60 9.89 -2.87
N GLY A 111 6.64 10.81 -2.86
CA GLY A 111 6.90 12.24 -2.65
C GLY A 111 7.80 12.87 -3.71
N ILE A 112 8.03 12.20 -4.86
CA ILE A 112 8.94 12.61 -5.91
C ILE A 112 8.19 12.71 -7.25
N GLU A 113 8.73 13.52 -8.19
CA GLU A 113 8.14 13.76 -9.50
C GLU A 113 8.08 12.49 -10.38
N LEU A 114 7.19 12.52 -11.36
CA LEU A 114 7.14 11.55 -12.44
C LEU A 114 8.23 11.84 -13.48
N PHE A 115 8.70 10.80 -14.17
CA PHE A 115 9.48 10.98 -15.37
C PHE A 115 8.60 11.49 -16.52
N PRO A 116 9.17 12.18 -17.51
CA PRO A 116 8.54 12.31 -18.82
C PRO A 116 8.19 10.92 -19.38
N GLY A 117 7.07 10.82 -20.09
CA GLY A 117 6.64 9.54 -20.63
C GLY A 117 5.48 9.67 -21.60
N ASN A 118 4.91 8.53 -22.00
CA ASN A 118 3.90 8.44 -23.06
C ASN A 118 2.50 8.11 -22.54
N VAL A 119 2.33 7.91 -21.23
CA VAL A 119 1.01 7.66 -20.65
C VAL A 119 0.26 8.98 -20.59
N MET A 120 -0.75 9.14 -21.45
CA MET A 120 -1.46 10.40 -21.61
C MET A 120 -2.43 10.63 -20.45
N GLY A 121 -2.23 11.72 -19.71
CA GLY A 121 -3.11 12.19 -18.65
C GLY A 121 -4.25 13.08 -19.16
N GLY A 122 -5.13 13.48 -18.26
CA GLY A 122 -6.16 14.48 -18.54
C GLY A 122 -5.53 15.83 -18.94
N GLY A 123 -6.20 16.58 -19.84
CA GLY A 123 -5.66 17.86 -20.30
C GLY A 123 -4.39 17.76 -21.13
N ASN A 124 -4.16 16.62 -21.79
CA ASN A 124 -2.98 16.37 -22.64
C ASN A 124 -1.64 16.49 -21.87
N THR A 125 -1.58 15.95 -20.67
CA THR A 125 -0.41 15.94 -19.79
C THR A 125 0.22 14.55 -19.72
N PRO A 126 1.19 14.20 -20.57
CA PRO A 126 1.82 12.88 -20.55
C PRO A 126 2.75 12.71 -19.35
N SER A 127 2.95 11.45 -18.92
CA SER A 127 3.96 11.12 -17.93
C SER A 127 4.47 9.68 -18.05
N GLY A 128 5.60 9.41 -17.38
CA GLY A 128 6.09 8.10 -17.02
C GLY A 128 5.81 7.78 -15.56
N TRP A 129 6.63 6.93 -14.98
CA TRP A 129 6.57 6.50 -13.58
C TRP A 129 7.35 7.46 -12.65
N PRO A 130 7.21 7.37 -11.31
CA PRO A 130 7.99 8.13 -10.35
C PRO A 130 9.51 7.92 -10.48
N LYS A 131 10.25 8.96 -10.11
CA LYS A 131 11.72 9.00 -10.13
C LYS A 131 12.37 8.33 -8.92
N GLY A 132 11.60 7.70 -8.03
CA GLY A 132 12.15 7.14 -6.80
C GLY A 132 11.32 6.03 -6.17
N ILE A 133 11.88 5.47 -5.11
CA ILE A 133 11.26 4.44 -4.27
C ILE A 133 10.14 5.02 -3.39
N SER A 134 9.16 4.20 -3.06
CA SER A 134 8.11 4.58 -2.10
C SER A 134 8.51 4.27 -0.65
N ILE A 135 7.97 5.03 0.30
CA ILE A 135 8.34 4.93 1.72
C ILE A 135 8.04 3.55 2.33
N ASP A 136 6.98 2.89 1.90
CA ASP A 136 6.65 1.53 2.32
C ASP A 136 7.71 0.53 1.88
N ARG A 137 8.27 0.70 0.68
CA ARG A 137 9.36 -0.15 0.17
C ARG A 137 10.70 0.18 0.82
N GLU A 138 10.98 1.44 1.12
CA GLU A 138 12.17 1.84 1.86
C GLU A 138 12.18 1.24 3.27
N ILE A 139 11.06 1.33 4.00
CA ILE A 139 10.90 0.71 5.32
C ILE A 139 11.03 -0.82 5.20
N CYS A 140 10.43 -1.42 4.17
CA CYS A 140 10.57 -2.84 3.91
C CYS A 140 12.05 -3.24 3.73
N ASN A 141 12.81 -2.52 2.90
CA ASN A 141 14.22 -2.79 2.66
C ASN A 141 15.04 -2.71 3.94
N HIS A 142 14.77 -1.69 4.77
CA HIS A 142 15.41 -1.56 6.08
C HIS A 142 15.13 -2.77 6.99
N LEU A 143 13.86 -3.17 7.11
CA LEU A 143 13.48 -4.32 7.94
C LEU A 143 14.03 -5.65 7.42
N GLN A 144 14.11 -5.82 6.11
CA GLN A 144 14.62 -7.05 5.49
C GLN A 144 16.15 -7.14 5.53
N SER A 145 16.86 -6.04 5.72
CA SER A 145 18.32 -6.04 5.88
C SER A 145 18.79 -6.59 7.23
N GLN A 146 17.91 -6.62 8.23
CA GLN A 146 18.21 -7.07 9.59
C GLN A 146 17.64 -8.48 9.83
N GLU A 147 18.42 -9.37 10.42
CA GLU A 147 18.00 -10.77 10.65
C GLU A 147 16.79 -10.87 11.59
N GLU A 148 16.74 -10.04 12.63
CA GLU A 148 15.70 -10.05 13.66
C GLU A 148 14.34 -9.53 13.14
N THR A 149 14.36 -8.72 12.11
CA THR A 149 13.13 -8.13 11.52
C THR A 149 12.74 -8.71 10.19
N ARG A 150 13.61 -9.55 9.60
CA ARG A 150 13.36 -10.21 8.33
C ARG A 150 12.15 -11.13 8.39
N THR A 151 11.31 -11.04 7.39
CA THR A 151 10.11 -11.87 7.24
C THR A 151 10.10 -12.61 5.91
N ARG A 152 9.18 -13.58 5.76
CA ARG A 152 9.04 -14.38 4.56
C ARG A 152 8.81 -13.54 3.30
N PHE A 153 7.88 -12.55 3.39
CA PHE A 153 7.67 -11.55 2.37
C PHE A 153 8.21 -10.21 2.90
N GLY A 154 8.89 -9.46 2.07
CA GLY A 154 9.37 -8.14 2.48
C GLY A 154 8.21 -7.19 2.76
N ALA A 155 7.33 -7.00 1.77
CA ALA A 155 6.07 -6.29 1.91
C ALA A 155 4.97 -7.01 1.13
N LEU A 156 3.72 -6.79 1.53
CA LEU A 156 2.53 -7.30 0.85
C LEU A 156 1.69 -6.13 0.36
N HIS A 157 1.35 -6.14 -0.91
CA HIS A 157 0.56 -5.10 -1.55
C HIS A 157 -0.78 -5.70 -1.98
N PHE A 158 -1.86 -5.33 -1.29
CA PHE A 158 -3.20 -5.80 -1.58
C PHE A 158 -3.99 -4.77 -2.38
N GLY A 159 -4.86 -5.24 -3.25
CA GLY A 159 -5.73 -4.40 -4.07
C GLY A 159 -7.19 -4.80 -3.97
N VAL A 160 -8.10 -3.85 -3.96
CA VAL A 160 -9.55 -4.05 -4.00
C VAL A 160 -10.11 -3.27 -5.18
N GLY A 161 -10.59 -3.93 -6.21
CA GLY A 161 -11.09 -3.29 -7.41
C GLY A 161 -10.00 -2.59 -8.25
N VAL A 162 -8.74 -2.90 -8.03
CA VAL A 162 -7.63 -2.38 -8.84
C VAL A 162 -7.63 -3.10 -10.18
N GLN A 163 -7.48 -2.35 -11.26
CA GLN A 163 -7.41 -2.89 -12.62
C GLN A 163 -6.01 -3.41 -12.94
N ASP A 164 -5.93 -4.36 -13.85
CA ASP A 164 -4.66 -4.96 -14.30
C ASP A 164 -3.79 -4.03 -15.14
N THR A 165 -4.35 -2.91 -15.61
CA THR A 165 -3.58 -1.90 -16.34
C THR A 165 -2.44 -1.36 -15.49
N ALA A 166 -1.23 -1.34 -16.06
CA ALA A 166 -0.06 -0.77 -15.41
C ALA A 166 0.14 0.67 -15.89
N ASP A 167 -0.35 1.63 -15.12
CA ASP A 167 -0.24 3.05 -15.42
C ASP A 167 -0.15 3.88 -14.12
N PRO A 168 0.23 5.17 -14.18
CA PRO A 168 0.38 6.04 -13.01
C PRO A 168 -0.91 6.26 -12.19
N TRP A 169 -2.08 5.92 -12.71
CA TRP A 169 -3.34 5.98 -11.94
C TRP A 169 -3.58 4.73 -11.09
N THR A 170 -2.86 3.62 -11.33
CA THR A 170 -3.15 2.31 -10.75
C THR A 170 -2.08 1.81 -9.79
N ARG A 171 -0.98 2.53 -9.62
CA ARG A 171 0.15 2.11 -8.76
C ARG A 171 0.50 3.18 -7.75
N MET A 172 0.64 2.79 -6.48
CA MET A 172 1.03 3.69 -5.39
C MET A 172 2.36 3.32 -4.73
N SER A 173 2.82 2.08 -4.89
CA SER A 173 4.09 1.59 -4.33
C SER A 173 5.11 1.35 -5.43
N TYR A 174 6.38 1.62 -5.14
CA TYR A 174 7.49 1.57 -6.10
C TYR A 174 8.76 1.05 -5.46
N ASP A 175 9.38 0.06 -6.08
CA ASP A 175 10.67 -0.51 -5.65
C ASP A 175 11.88 0.38 -5.98
N GLY A 176 11.69 1.37 -6.82
CA GLY A 176 12.69 2.32 -7.30
C GLY A 176 12.18 3.14 -8.48
N PRO A 177 13.06 3.93 -9.12
CA PRO A 177 12.70 4.66 -10.34
C PRO A 177 12.17 3.73 -11.43
N ASN A 178 11.00 4.04 -12.01
CA ASN A 178 10.36 3.22 -13.04
C ASN A 178 10.03 1.76 -12.62
N GLN A 179 9.93 1.48 -11.32
CA GLN A 179 9.67 0.12 -10.81
C GLN A 179 8.34 0.06 -10.03
N PRO A 180 7.19 0.11 -10.70
CA PRO A 180 5.90 0.02 -10.04
C PRO A 180 5.67 -1.37 -9.45
N VAL A 181 5.11 -1.41 -8.24
CA VAL A 181 4.69 -2.65 -7.59
C VAL A 181 3.23 -2.92 -7.89
N THR A 182 2.93 -4.09 -8.44
CA THR A 182 1.56 -4.51 -8.75
C THR A 182 0.87 -5.03 -7.49
N PRO A 183 -0.28 -4.47 -7.08
CA PRO A 183 -1.04 -4.99 -5.96
C PRO A 183 -1.71 -6.32 -6.31
N LEU A 184 -1.83 -7.20 -5.34
CA LEU A 184 -2.57 -8.45 -5.41
C LEU A 184 -4.08 -8.14 -5.39
N ALA A 185 -4.67 -7.90 -6.54
CA ALA A 185 -6.08 -7.52 -6.66
C ALA A 185 -7.02 -8.72 -6.78
N ASP A 186 -6.54 -9.84 -7.32
CA ASP A 186 -7.26 -11.10 -7.34
C ASP A 186 -7.08 -11.82 -5.98
N PRO A 187 -8.16 -12.12 -5.25
CA PRO A 187 -8.07 -12.77 -3.95
C PRO A 187 -7.54 -14.20 -4.02
N TYR A 188 -7.74 -14.91 -5.15
CA TYR A 188 -7.22 -16.25 -5.33
C TYR A 188 -5.71 -16.23 -5.55
N ASP A 189 -5.18 -15.25 -6.27
CA ASP A 189 -3.75 -15.04 -6.46
C ASP A 189 -3.07 -14.64 -5.14
N ALA A 190 -3.70 -13.74 -4.37
CA ALA A 190 -3.25 -13.38 -3.04
C ALA A 190 -3.20 -14.61 -2.12
N TYR A 191 -4.26 -15.42 -2.12
CA TYR A 191 -4.34 -16.64 -1.33
C TYR A 191 -3.26 -17.66 -1.75
N ARG A 192 -3.08 -17.88 -3.06
CA ARG A 192 -2.01 -18.75 -3.58
C ARG A 192 -0.62 -18.27 -3.18
N LYS A 193 -0.35 -16.97 -3.29
CA LYS A 193 0.92 -16.39 -2.86
C LYS A 193 1.19 -16.67 -1.39
N LEU A 194 0.22 -16.45 -0.53
CA LEU A 194 0.36 -16.58 0.92
C LEU A 194 0.41 -18.04 1.39
N TYR A 195 -0.51 -18.86 0.89
CA TYR A 195 -0.80 -20.18 1.42
C TYR A 195 -0.58 -21.32 0.42
N GLY A 196 -0.28 -21.03 -0.84
CA GLY A 196 -0.08 -22.04 -1.91
C GLY A 196 0.94 -23.09 -1.53
N ASN A 197 0.74 -24.30 -2.09
CA ASN A 197 1.50 -25.52 -1.75
C ASN A 197 2.96 -25.42 -2.27
N VAL A 198 3.86 -26.13 -1.63
CA VAL A 198 5.29 -26.18 -1.97
C VAL A 198 5.52 -26.65 -3.42
N ARG A 199 4.64 -27.47 -3.99
CA ARG A 199 4.76 -27.97 -5.35
C ARG A 199 4.51 -26.88 -6.38
N GLU A 200 3.48 -26.03 -6.20
CA GLU A 200 3.19 -24.89 -7.05
C GLU A 200 4.30 -23.83 -6.96
N LYS A 201 4.83 -23.63 -5.73
CA LYS A 201 5.97 -22.72 -5.51
C LYS A 201 7.23 -23.19 -6.26
N LYS A 202 7.50 -24.50 -6.31
CA LYS A 202 8.63 -25.03 -7.07
C LYS A 202 8.48 -24.80 -8.58
N GLN A 203 7.26 -24.90 -9.12
CA GLN A 203 7.01 -24.62 -10.53
C GLN A 203 7.24 -23.14 -10.86
N VAL A 204 6.70 -22.23 -10.04
CA VAL A 204 6.93 -20.79 -10.21
C VAL A 204 8.41 -20.46 -10.13
N ARG A 205 9.12 -21.05 -9.18
CA ARG A 205 10.57 -20.86 -9.02
C ARG A 205 11.35 -21.32 -10.25
N SER A 206 11.01 -22.48 -10.83
CA SER A 206 11.63 -22.95 -12.07
C SER A 206 11.44 -21.96 -13.21
N VAL A 207 10.23 -21.40 -13.38
CA VAL A 207 9.97 -20.37 -14.40
C VAL A 207 10.78 -19.08 -14.15
N LEU A 208 10.94 -18.67 -12.89
CA LEU A 208 11.76 -17.50 -12.55
C LEU A 208 13.25 -17.74 -12.82
N GLU A 209 13.76 -18.95 -12.61
CA GLU A 209 15.13 -19.34 -12.94
C GLU A 209 15.38 -19.29 -14.45
N ASP A 210 14.44 -19.83 -15.26
CA ASP A 210 14.51 -19.77 -16.72
C ASP A 210 14.46 -18.34 -17.23
N LEU A 211 13.53 -17.52 -16.72
CA LEU A 211 13.40 -16.11 -17.05
C LEU A 211 14.69 -15.32 -16.74
N ARG A 212 15.32 -15.58 -15.60
CA ARG A 212 16.60 -14.96 -15.23
C ARG A 212 17.72 -15.33 -16.21
N GLY A 213 17.74 -16.61 -16.64
CA GLY A 213 18.70 -17.07 -17.66
C GLY A 213 18.52 -16.32 -18.98
N ASP A 214 17.31 -16.10 -19.43
CA ASP A 214 17.01 -15.39 -20.67
C ASP A 214 17.28 -13.89 -20.55
N LEU A 215 16.92 -13.24 -19.44
CA LEU A 215 17.25 -11.84 -19.18
C LEU A 215 18.75 -11.59 -19.20
N ASN A 216 19.56 -12.47 -18.63
CA ASN A 216 21.03 -12.34 -18.67
C ASN A 216 21.60 -12.49 -20.09
N LYS A 217 21.03 -13.38 -20.93
CA LYS A 217 21.46 -13.52 -22.34
C LYS A 217 21.14 -12.23 -23.11
N VAL A 218 19.97 -11.65 -22.92
CA VAL A 218 19.55 -10.41 -23.59
C VAL A 218 20.38 -9.23 -23.11
N ALA A 219 20.71 -9.15 -21.80
CA ALA A 219 21.52 -8.06 -21.24
C ALA A 219 22.86 -7.85 -21.96
N ASN A 220 23.46 -8.93 -22.41
CA ASN A 220 24.77 -8.87 -23.13
C ASN A 220 24.65 -8.31 -24.55
N GLN A 221 23.45 -8.18 -25.10
CA GLN A 221 23.18 -7.69 -26.46
C GLN A 221 22.65 -6.27 -26.50
N LEU A 222 22.31 -5.68 -25.32
CA LEU A 222 21.70 -4.36 -25.21
C LEU A 222 22.73 -3.23 -25.03
N PRO A 223 22.41 -2.01 -25.50
CA PRO A 223 23.10 -0.78 -25.12
C PRO A 223 23.12 -0.58 -23.60
N GLU A 224 24.09 0.21 -23.11
CA GLU A 224 24.32 0.38 -21.67
C GLU A 224 23.07 0.94 -20.91
N SER A 225 22.33 1.87 -21.53
CA SER A 225 21.08 2.41 -20.98
C SER A 225 20.02 1.33 -20.74
N ASP A 226 19.82 0.47 -21.74
CA ASP A 226 18.79 -0.56 -21.72
C ASP A 226 19.23 -1.75 -20.85
N ARG A 227 20.53 -2.02 -20.81
CA ARG A 227 21.13 -3.00 -19.90
C ARG A 227 20.86 -2.65 -18.45
N LYS A 228 20.95 -1.36 -18.08
CA LYS A 228 20.64 -0.91 -16.72
C LYS A 228 19.19 -1.20 -16.32
N LEU A 229 18.24 -0.90 -17.20
CA LEU A 229 16.83 -1.23 -16.98
C LEU A 229 16.60 -2.73 -16.84
N LEU A 230 17.29 -3.53 -17.64
CA LEU A 230 17.19 -4.98 -17.58
C LEU A 230 17.80 -5.56 -16.30
N ILE A 231 18.88 -4.99 -15.78
CA ILE A 231 19.47 -5.35 -14.47
C ILE A 231 18.47 -5.08 -13.36
N GLU A 232 17.78 -3.93 -13.37
CA GLU A 232 16.73 -3.59 -12.41
C GLU A 232 15.58 -4.62 -12.45
N HIS A 233 15.15 -5.03 -13.65
CA HIS A 233 14.17 -6.11 -13.82
C HIS A 233 14.67 -7.46 -13.26
N THR A 234 15.94 -7.78 -13.49
CA THR A 234 16.55 -9.01 -12.97
C THR A 234 16.58 -9.01 -11.44
N GLN A 235 16.80 -7.85 -10.81
CA GLN A 235 16.75 -7.72 -9.35
C GLN A 235 15.32 -7.98 -8.82
N LEU A 236 14.27 -7.55 -9.52
CA LEU A 236 12.89 -7.85 -9.18
C LEU A 236 12.62 -9.36 -9.20
N VAL A 237 13.06 -10.05 -10.28
CA VAL A 237 12.93 -11.51 -10.41
C VAL A 237 13.67 -12.23 -9.28
N ASN A 238 14.87 -11.78 -8.92
CA ASN A 238 15.64 -12.34 -7.81
C ASN A 238 14.93 -12.16 -6.45
N ARG A 239 14.29 -11.02 -6.21
CA ARG A 239 13.48 -10.81 -4.99
C ARG A 239 12.28 -11.76 -4.95
N MET A 240 11.57 -11.94 -6.06
CA MET A 240 10.47 -12.88 -6.15
C MET A 240 10.93 -14.31 -5.85
N ASP A 241 12.08 -14.75 -6.40
CA ASP A 241 12.65 -16.07 -6.11
C ASP A 241 12.99 -16.23 -4.63
N GLN A 242 13.57 -15.22 -3.98
CA GLN A 242 13.84 -15.23 -2.53
C GLN A 242 12.57 -15.31 -1.70
N GLU A 243 11.51 -14.57 -2.06
CA GLU A 243 10.21 -14.66 -1.38
C GLU A 243 9.63 -16.07 -1.44
N TYR A 244 9.78 -16.77 -2.57
CA TYR A 244 9.36 -18.17 -2.73
C TYR A 244 10.28 -19.17 -2.01
N ALA A 245 11.59 -18.90 -1.97
CA ALA A 245 12.58 -19.74 -1.29
C ALA A 245 12.42 -19.72 0.24
N ASN A 246 12.12 -18.55 0.81
CA ASN A 246 11.94 -18.36 2.25
C ASN A 246 10.61 -18.93 2.79
N GLY A 247 9.84 -19.65 1.95
CA GLY A 247 8.58 -20.25 2.33
C GLY A 247 8.72 -21.35 3.38
N SER A 248 8.47 -21.02 4.66
CA SER A 248 8.34 -21.97 5.73
C SER A 248 7.18 -22.94 5.46
N SER A 249 7.30 -24.18 5.95
CA SER A 249 6.19 -25.13 5.97
C SER A 249 4.95 -24.51 6.61
N LEU A 250 3.80 -24.66 5.98
CA LEU A 250 2.50 -24.18 6.49
C LEU A 250 2.01 -24.98 7.72
N SER A 251 2.83 -25.88 8.24
CA SER A 251 2.47 -26.77 9.36
C SER A 251 2.32 -26.06 10.70
N ASN A 252 2.86 -24.84 10.87
CA ASN A 252 2.91 -24.12 12.14
C ASN A 252 2.33 -22.69 12.04
N LEU A 253 1.16 -22.54 11.42
CA LEU A 253 0.48 -21.26 11.36
C LEU A 253 -0.10 -20.87 12.73
N THR A 254 0.16 -19.66 13.18
CA THR A 254 -0.44 -19.06 14.39
C THR A 254 -1.96 -18.82 14.15
N ALA A 255 -2.32 -18.36 12.97
CA ALA A 255 -3.71 -18.18 12.55
C ALA A 255 -3.98 -18.97 11.26
N LYS A 256 -5.12 -19.66 11.22
CA LYS A 256 -5.55 -20.40 10.02
C LYS A 256 -5.86 -19.43 8.87
N PRO A 257 -5.61 -19.82 7.60
CA PRO A 257 -6.03 -19.05 6.45
C PRO A 257 -7.53 -18.72 6.50
N PRO A 258 -7.94 -17.53 6.02
CA PRO A 258 -9.36 -17.22 5.89
C PRO A 258 -10.02 -18.14 4.86
N GLU A 259 -11.32 -18.35 5.01
CA GLU A 259 -12.09 -19.08 4.01
C GLU A 259 -12.16 -18.28 2.70
N LEU A 260 -11.91 -18.95 1.58
CA LEU A 260 -11.93 -18.35 0.25
C LEU A 260 -13.25 -18.70 -0.45
N PRO A 261 -14.18 -17.73 -0.62
CA PRO A 261 -15.44 -17.98 -1.31
C PRO A 261 -15.20 -18.39 -2.76
N GLU A 262 -15.97 -19.33 -3.28
CA GLU A 262 -15.90 -19.71 -4.69
C GLU A 262 -16.52 -18.63 -5.60
N GLY A 263 -15.92 -18.42 -6.78
CA GLY A 263 -16.47 -17.56 -7.83
C GLY A 263 -16.48 -16.05 -7.52
N LEU A 264 -15.77 -15.60 -6.49
CA LEU A 264 -15.68 -14.18 -6.16
C LEU A 264 -14.78 -13.45 -7.18
N ARG A 265 -15.40 -12.67 -8.06
CA ARG A 265 -14.69 -11.93 -9.11
C ARG A 265 -14.39 -10.49 -8.71
N ASN A 266 -13.30 -9.94 -9.22
CA ASN A 266 -12.93 -8.53 -9.05
C ASN A 266 -13.88 -7.62 -9.87
N GLN A 267 -15.12 -7.49 -9.40
CA GLN A 267 -16.19 -6.70 -9.99
C GLN A 267 -16.73 -5.70 -8.97
N ASN A 268 -17.26 -4.59 -9.47
CA ASN A 268 -17.68 -3.47 -8.64
C ASN A 268 -18.70 -3.84 -7.55
N ASP A 269 -19.64 -4.73 -7.86
CA ASP A 269 -20.69 -5.13 -6.90
C ASP A 269 -20.13 -6.03 -5.77
N ASN A 270 -18.96 -6.65 -5.99
CA ASN A 270 -18.27 -7.51 -5.03
C ASN A 270 -17.24 -6.75 -4.16
N LEU A 271 -17.00 -5.46 -4.39
CA LEU A 271 -15.96 -4.71 -3.70
C LEU A 271 -16.04 -4.76 -2.17
N PRO A 272 -17.22 -4.70 -1.53
CA PRO A 272 -17.32 -4.84 -0.08
C PRO A 272 -16.85 -6.20 0.43
N GLN A 273 -17.16 -7.29 -0.29
CA GLN A 273 -16.73 -8.63 0.08
C GLN A 273 -15.25 -8.85 -0.21
N LEU A 274 -14.77 -8.38 -1.36
CA LEU A 274 -13.36 -8.37 -1.72
C LEU A 274 -12.52 -7.60 -0.69
N GLY A 275 -13.00 -6.42 -0.28
CA GLY A 275 -12.34 -5.60 0.72
C GLY A 275 -12.17 -6.32 2.06
N ARG A 276 -13.21 -6.97 2.54
CA ARG A 276 -13.14 -7.77 3.77
C ARG A 276 -12.14 -8.92 3.65
N LEU A 277 -12.21 -9.69 2.57
CA LEU A 277 -11.31 -10.82 2.36
C LEU A 277 -9.84 -10.37 2.24
N GLN A 278 -9.56 -9.27 1.54
CA GLN A 278 -8.21 -8.71 1.45
C GLN A 278 -7.69 -8.22 2.81
N ILE A 279 -8.55 -7.61 3.63
CA ILE A 279 -8.22 -7.22 5.01
C ILE A 279 -7.95 -8.47 5.86
N ASP A 280 -8.77 -9.50 5.76
CA ASP A 280 -8.59 -10.76 6.51
C ASP A 280 -7.27 -11.43 6.15
N MET A 281 -6.89 -11.48 4.86
CA MET A 281 -5.60 -12.00 4.41
C MET A 281 -4.42 -11.12 4.89
N LEU A 282 -4.57 -9.80 4.89
CA LEU A 282 -3.57 -8.87 5.39
C LEU A 282 -3.34 -9.09 6.89
N VAL A 283 -4.41 -9.10 7.69
CA VAL A 283 -4.34 -9.33 9.14
C VAL A 283 -3.74 -10.72 9.45
N ASN A 284 -4.21 -11.75 8.75
CA ASN A 284 -3.68 -13.11 8.91
C ASN A 284 -2.18 -13.20 8.58
N SER A 285 -1.73 -12.46 7.55
CA SER A 285 -0.31 -12.38 7.19
C SER A 285 0.54 -11.75 8.30
N PHE A 286 0.01 -10.76 8.99
CA PHE A 286 0.69 -10.13 10.12
C PHE A 286 0.70 -10.99 11.37
N VAL A 287 -0.39 -11.72 11.65
CA VAL A 287 -0.47 -12.66 12.78
C VAL A 287 0.54 -13.79 12.59
N ASN A 288 0.69 -14.29 11.36
CA ASN A 288 1.67 -15.32 11.01
C ASN A 288 3.09 -14.76 10.77
N ASP A 289 3.33 -13.47 10.95
CA ASP A 289 4.60 -12.77 10.69
C ASP A 289 5.15 -13.03 9.27
N PHE A 290 4.26 -13.13 8.30
CA PHE A 290 4.64 -13.30 6.89
C PHE A 290 5.25 -12.04 6.30
N ALA A 291 4.81 -10.87 6.76
CA ALA A 291 5.33 -9.55 6.42
C ALA A 291 5.15 -8.61 7.62
N ARG A 292 5.87 -7.48 7.61
CA ARG A 292 5.70 -6.38 8.60
C ARG A 292 5.32 -5.06 7.93
N VAL A 293 5.31 -5.02 6.62
CA VAL A 293 4.87 -3.89 5.82
C VAL A 293 3.78 -4.38 4.87
N ALA A 294 2.66 -3.67 4.82
CA ALA A 294 1.61 -3.94 3.87
C ALA A 294 0.95 -2.65 3.36
N THR A 295 0.45 -2.69 2.15
CA THR A 295 -0.43 -1.66 1.60
C THR A 295 -1.76 -2.29 1.17
N LEU A 296 -2.84 -1.53 1.31
CA LEU A 296 -4.16 -1.88 0.78
C LEU A 296 -4.67 -0.71 -0.05
N GLN A 297 -4.75 -0.93 -1.36
CA GLN A 297 -5.20 0.05 -2.33
C GLN A 297 -6.63 -0.26 -2.78
N TYR A 298 -7.54 0.70 -2.62
CA TYR A 298 -8.86 0.63 -3.23
C TYR A 298 -8.85 1.30 -4.60
N THR A 299 -9.20 0.57 -5.63
CA THR A 299 -9.35 1.02 -7.03
C THR A 299 -8.12 1.77 -7.60
N LYS A 300 -8.30 2.46 -8.71
CA LYS A 300 -7.36 3.43 -9.27
C LYS A 300 -7.72 4.85 -8.83
N SER A 301 -6.85 5.83 -9.05
CA SER A 301 -7.05 7.22 -8.61
C SER A 301 -8.36 7.88 -9.05
N VAL A 302 -8.96 7.44 -10.16
CA VAL A 302 -10.27 7.86 -10.67
C VAL A 302 -11.29 6.72 -10.61
N GLY A 303 -11.18 5.86 -9.61
CA GLY A 303 -12.02 4.69 -9.44
C GLY A 303 -13.48 5.04 -9.19
N GLN A 304 -14.38 4.18 -9.66
CA GLN A 304 -15.82 4.32 -9.50
C GLN A 304 -16.36 3.17 -8.62
N ALA A 305 -15.77 3.00 -7.45
CA ALA A 305 -16.20 1.97 -6.52
C ALA A 305 -17.65 2.19 -6.05
N LYS A 306 -18.45 1.12 -6.10
CA LYS A 306 -19.81 1.10 -5.55
C LYS A 306 -19.76 0.33 -4.23
N MET A 307 -19.57 1.04 -3.13
CA MET A 307 -19.52 0.39 -1.81
C MET A 307 -20.92 0.15 -1.23
N ARG A 308 -21.80 1.17 -1.26
CA ARG A 308 -23.21 1.09 -0.84
C ARG A 308 -24.07 2.04 -1.68
N SER A 309 -25.40 1.88 -1.59
CA SER A 309 -26.35 2.73 -2.33
C SER A 309 -26.29 4.20 -1.91
N GLU A 310 -25.99 4.48 -0.64
CA GLU A 310 -25.82 5.84 -0.13
C GLU A 310 -24.58 6.52 -0.69
N GLU A 311 -23.49 5.79 -0.88
CA GLU A 311 -22.25 6.31 -1.45
C GLU A 311 -22.37 6.65 -2.94
N ARG A 312 -23.31 6.04 -3.66
CA ARG A 312 -23.64 6.44 -5.04
C ARG A 312 -24.12 7.88 -5.14
N ARG A 313 -24.85 8.40 -4.16
CA ARG A 313 -25.32 9.79 -4.14
C ARG A 313 -24.14 10.74 -3.96
N VAL A 314 -23.22 10.41 -3.08
CA VAL A 314 -22.01 11.17 -2.80
C VAL A 314 -21.12 11.28 -4.05
N GLY A 315 -20.89 10.19 -4.75
CA GLY A 315 -20.09 10.18 -5.99
C GLY A 315 -20.71 10.99 -7.13
N LYS A 316 -22.04 11.11 -7.17
CA LYS A 316 -22.73 11.95 -8.16
C LYS A 316 -22.66 13.44 -7.82
N GLU A 317 -22.71 13.79 -6.55
CA GLU A 317 -22.59 15.19 -6.11
C GLU A 317 -21.16 15.73 -6.33
N CYS A 318 -20.12 14.92 -6.18
CA CYS A 318 -18.77 15.30 -6.56
C CYS A 318 -18.65 15.62 -8.07
N ARG A 319 -19.34 14.88 -8.95
CA ARG A 319 -19.32 15.16 -10.40
C ARG A 319 -20.01 16.48 -10.79
N SER A 320 -21.04 16.90 -10.06
CA SER A 320 -21.78 18.13 -10.38
C SER A 320 -21.07 19.42 -9.95
N ARG A 321 -20.14 19.34 -9.00
CA ARG A 321 -19.38 20.49 -8.51
C ARG A 321 -18.05 20.77 -9.24
N TRP A 322 -17.63 19.89 -10.16
CA TRP A 322 -16.38 20.06 -10.91
C TRP A 322 -16.55 20.65 -12.31
N SER A 323 -17.74 21.16 -12.63
CA SER A 323 -17.98 21.86 -13.87
C SER A 323 -18.53 23.26 -13.61
N PRO A 324 -17.70 24.23 -13.29
CA PRO A 324 -17.90 25.54 -13.85
C PRO A 324 -16.62 26.33 -14.13
N TYR A 325 -15.62 25.78 -14.82
CA TYR A 325 -14.63 26.62 -15.48
C TYR A 325 -14.10 25.90 -16.71
N HIS A 326 -14.65 26.34 -17.86
CA HIS A 326 -13.99 26.27 -19.14
C HIS A 326 -12.82 27.25 -19.16
#